data_c9bd15e2732a4741cf37e797faad123b
#
_entry.id   c9bd15e2732a4741cf37e797faad123b
#
_cell.length_a   1.000
_cell.length_b   1.000
_cell.length_c   1.000
_cell.angle_alpha   90.00
_cell.angle_beta   90.00
_cell.angle_gamma   90.00
#
_symmetry.space_group_name_H-M   'P 1'
#
loop_
_entity.id
_entity.type
_entity.pdbx_description
1 polymer ?
#
loop_
_entity_poly.entity_id
_entity_poly.type
_entity_poly.pdbx_seq_one_letter_code
_entity_poly.pdbx_strand_id
1 'polypeptide(L)'
;MTTLRTLAVIAMAALLPGSAVVAQVTDEPSWSYSAYVSVYFLPGDDDFLQPTFTTDHDRLHLEARYNYESIDTASVWAGYNFSVGDKVTFEGAAMAGVVFGDTDGLAPGYKATLSWTKLTLYSEGEYVFDTNESSDSFFYAWSELSWAPAEWFRLGLVGQRTKAYETDRDIQRGLLVGFSGEPVDFTAYWFNPDERSPTVVLTLGLNF
;
A
#
# COMPACT_ATOMS: atom_id res chain seq x y z
N MET A 1 27.06 -29.93 18.95
CA MET A 1 27.19 -29.57 17.51
C MET A 1 25.83 -29.05 17.09
N THR A 2 25.67 -27.75 17.20
CA THR A 2 24.39 -27.04 16.97
C THR A 2 24.47 -26.45 15.57
N THR A 3 23.75 -27.02 14.63
CA THR A 3 23.66 -26.50 13.26
C THR A 3 22.78 -25.25 13.26
N LEU A 4 23.40 -24.11 13.09
CA LEU A 4 22.69 -22.88 12.69
C LEU A 4 22.00 -23.14 11.34
N ARG A 5 20.70 -23.16 11.32
CA ARG A 5 19.90 -23.05 10.10
C ARG A 5 19.91 -21.58 9.68
N THR A 6 20.60 -21.30 8.60
CA THR A 6 20.54 -19.99 7.92
C THR A 6 19.13 -19.86 7.35
N LEU A 7 18.32 -18.98 7.95
CA LEU A 7 17.05 -18.52 7.39
C LEU A 7 17.40 -17.63 6.19
N ALA A 8 17.24 -18.17 4.98
CA ALA A 8 17.26 -17.36 3.78
C ALA A 8 15.92 -16.60 3.73
N VAL A 9 15.98 -15.33 4.07
CA VAL A 9 14.84 -14.39 3.90
C VAL A 9 14.76 -14.11 2.40
N ILE A 10 13.76 -14.65 1.75
CA ILE A 10 13.38 -14.24 0.40
C ILE A 10 12.48 -13.03 0.59
N ALA A 11 13.05 -11.84 0.43
CA ALA A 11 12.28 -10.62 0.32
C ALA A 11 11.52 -10.66 -1.02
N MET A 12 10.27 -11.07 -0.98
CA MET A 12 9.32 -10.66 -1.99
C MET A 12 9.06 -9.18 -1.71
N ALA A 13 9.63 -8.32 -2.54
CA ALA A 13 9.41 -6.88 -2.43
C ALA A 13 7.91 -6.63 -2.58
N ALA A 14 7.23 -6.56 -1.45
CA ALA A 14 5.87 -6.09 -1.42
C ALA A 14 5.90 -4.64 -1.89
N LEU A 15 5.50 -4.46 -3.12
CA LEU A 15 4.85 -3.30 -3.72
C LEU A 15 5.37 -1.91 -3.33
N LEU A 16 6.69 -1.77 -3.12
CA LEU A 16 7.32 -0.47 -3.26
C LEU A 16 8.12 -0.48 -4.57
N PRO A 17 7.89 0.45 -5.49
CA PRO A 17 8.60 0.50 -6.74
C PRO A 17 10.07 0.89 -6.50
N GLY A 18 10.95 -0.09 -6.50
CA GLY A 18 12.35 0.24 -6.29
C GLY A 18 13.37 -0.88 -6.42
N SER A 19 12.98 -2.13 -6.35
CA SER A 19 13.97 -3.21 -6.45
C SER A 19 13.45 -4.34 -7.33
N ALA A 20 13.91 -4.39 -8.56
CA ALA A 20 13.81 -5.61 -9.37
C ALA A 20 14.83 -6.62 -8.82
N VAL A 21 14.52 -7.29 -7.74
CA VAL A 21 15.22 -8.48 -7.32
C VAL A 21 14.72 -9.62 -8.18
N VAL A 22 15.57 -10.10 -9.08
CA VAL A 22 15.36 -11.39 -9.75
C VAL A 22 15.50 -12.47 -8.69
N ALA A 23 14.42 -12.84 -8.06
CA ALA A 23 14.39 -13.96 -7.13
C ALA A 23 14.70 -15.24 -7.90
N GLN A 24 15.76 -15.93 -7.54
CA GLN A 24 15.92 -17.33 -7.92
C GLN A 24 14.83 -18.13 -7.21
N VAL A 25 13.98 -18.74 -8.01
CA VAL A 25 12.91 -19.63 -7.54
C VAL A 25 13.54 -20.78 -6.76
N THR A 26 13.39 -20.80 -5.46
CA THR A 26 13.53 -22.02 -4.67
C THR A 26 12.18 -22.72 -4.67
N ASP A 27 12.17 -24.03 -4.89
CA ASP A 27 11.00 -24.87 -5.18
C ASP A 27 9.92 -24.95 -4.06
N GLU A 28 10.06 -24.21 -2.96
CA GLU A 28 9.04 -24.18 -1.91
C GLU A 28 8.58 -22.74 -1.63
N PRO A 29 7.25 -22.51 -1.70
CA PRO A 29 6.71 -21.19 -1.36
C PRO A 29 7.04 -20.84 0.09
N SER A 30 7.65 -19.67 0.28
CA SER A 30 7.97 -19.12 1.60
C SER A 30 7.00 -18.00 1.95
N TRP A 31 6.72 -17.83 3.23
CA TRP A 31 6.00 -16.66 3.72
C TRP A 31 6.89 -15.42 3.65
N SER A 32 6.33 -14.33 3.18
CA SER A 32 6.91 -12.98 3.28
C SER A 32 6.00 -12.11 4.14
N TYR A 33 6.59 -11.16 4.84
CA TYR A 33 5.88 -10.28 5.76
C TYR A 33 6.32 -8.85 5.52
N SER A 34 5.36 -7.92 5.64
CA SER A 34 5.64 -6.48 5.60
C SER A 34 4.80 -5.75 6.64
N ALA A 35 5.38 -4.75 7.24
CA ALA A 35 4.68 -3.87 8.17
C ALA A 35 4.94 -2.41 7.77
N TYR A 36 3.90 -1.62 7.63
CA TYR A 36 3.95 -0.20 7.29
C TYR A 36 3.26 0.62 8.36
N VAL A 37 3.80 1.79 8.65
CA VAL A 37 3.14 2.80 9.48
C VAL A 37 3.22 4.12 8.75
N SER A 38 2.06 4.67 8.41
CA SER A 38 1.93 6.03 7.89
C SER A 38 1.49 6.98 8.99
N VAL A 39 2.15 8.12 9.08
CA VAL A 39 1.78 9.24 9.95
C VAL A 39 1.22 10.34 9.07
N TYR A 40 -0.03 10.69 9.31
CA TYR A 40 -0.71 11.78 8.62
C TYR A 40 -0.63 13.04 9.46
N PHE A 41 -0.05 14.11 8.91
CA PHE A 41 -0.03 15.45 9.47
C PHE A 41 -1.09 16.29 8.77
N LEU A 42 -2.21 16.53 9.45
CA LEU A 42 -3.38 17.20 8.88
C LEU A 42 -3.45 18.65 9.32
N PRO A 43 -3.44 19.63 8.40
CA PRO A 43 -3.59 21.01 8.77
C PRO A 43 -4.99 21.31 9.30
N GLY A 44 -5.08 21.59 10.59
CA GLY A 44 -6.33 21.99 11.23
C GLY A 44 -7.23 20.86 11.71
N ASP A 45 -6.71 19.63 11.68
CA ASP A 45 -7.32 18.44 12.23
C ASP A 45 -6.28 17.65 13.04
N ASP A 46 -6.70 16.60 13.76
CA ASP A 46 -5.79 15.78 14.57
C ASP A 46 -4.94 14.86 13.67
N ASP A 47 -3.65 14.80 13.98
CA ASP A 47 -2.71 13.87 13.34
C ASP A 47 -3.04 12.42 13.73
N PHE A 48 -2.86 11.46 12.81
CA PHE A 48 -3.13 10.07 13.10
C PHE A 48 -2.10 9.11 12.52
N LEU A 49 -2.09 7.90 13.06
CA LEU A 49 -1.28 6.77 12.61
C LEU A 49 -2.14 5.77 11.86
N GLN A 50 -1.61 5.26 10.76
CA GLN A 50 -2.24 4.23 9.93
C GLN A 50 -1.28 3.05 9.77
N PRO A 51 -1.30 2.07 10.69
CA PRO A 51 -0.53 0.85 10.54
C PRO A 51 -1.22 -0.13 9.60
N THR A 52 -0.39 -0.80 8.79
CA THR A 52 -0.79 -1.88 7.89
C THR A 52 0.20 -3.03 8.03
N PHE A 53 -0.30 -4.25 8.14
CA PHE A 53 0.50 -5.47 8.12
C PHE A 53 0.04 -6.36 6.97
N THR A 54 1.00 -6.86 6.17
CA THR A 54 0.73 -7.77 5.07
C THR A 54 1.55 -9.05 5.20
N THR A 55 0.99 -10.14 4.72
CA THR A 55 1.74 -11.40 4.56
C THR A 55 1.30 -12.10 3.29
N ASP A 56 2.27 -12.63 2.55
CA ASP A 56 2.05 -13.31 1.29
C ASP A 56 2.63 -14.73 1.33
N HIS A 57 1.94 -15.66 0.70
CA HIS A 57 2.40 -17.03 0.49
C HIS A 57 1.91 -17.53 -0.85
N ASP A 58 2.82 -17.68 -1.81
CA ASP A 58 2.48 -17.99 -3.20
C ASP A 58 1.46 -16.98 -3.74
N ARG A 59 0.24 -17.41 -3.98
CA ARG A 59 -0.86 -16.59 -4.50
C ARG A 59 -1.78 -16.03 -3.42
N LEU A 60 -1.60 -16.45 -2.19
CA LEU A 60 -2.37 -15.94 -1.06
C LEU A 60 -1.80 -14.61 -0.61
N HIS A 61 -2.66 -13.59 -0.50
CA HIS A 61 -2.39 -12.30 0.12
C HIS A 61 -3.30 -12.15 1.34
N LEU A 62 -2.72 -11.78 2.48
CA LEU A 62 -3.47 -11.44 3.68
C LEU A 62 -2.99 -10.08 4.19
N GLU A 63 -3.94 -9.26 4.64
CA GLU A 63 -3.63 -7.93 5.12
C GLU A 63 -4.52 -7.56 6.32
N ALA A 64 -3.95 -6.79 7.27
CA ALA A 64 -4.66 -6.19 8.38
C ALA A 64 -4.30 -4.70 8.45
N ARG A 65 -5.31 -3.84 8.64
CA ARG A 65 -5.17 -2.38 8.65
C ARG A 65 -5.87 -1.78 9.85
N TYR A 66 -5.42 -0.62 10.26
CA TYR A 66 -6.11 0.23 11.22
C TYR A 66 -6.02 1.70 10.80
N ASN A 67 -7.10 2.45 10.98
CA ASN A 67 -7.27 3.83 10.52
C ASN A 67 -7.07 4.01 9.00
N TYR A 68 -7.32 2.98 8.20
CA TYR A 68 -7.14 3.03 6.75
C TYR A 68 -8.42 3.47 6.04
N GLU A 69 -9.52 2.82 6.32
CA GLU A 69 -10.84 3.09 5.74
C GLU A 69 -11.49 4.30 6.41
N SER A 70 -11.33 4.44 7.72
CA SER A 70 -11.76 5.55 8.57
C SER A 70 -10.96 5.56 9.85
N ILE A 71 -11.02 6.66 10.62
CA ILE A 71 -10.47 6.73 11.97
C ILE A 71 -11.21 5.73 12.88
N ASP A 72 -10.51 5.15 13.86
CA ASP A 72 -11.01 4.14 14.80
C ASP A 72 -11.67 2.92 14.13
N THR A 73 -11.20 2.62 12.91
CA THR A 73 -11.67 1.50 12.09
C THR A 73 -10.52 0.55 11.81
N ALA A 74 -10.79 -0.74 11.93
CA ALA A 74 -9.87 -1.81 11.55
C ALA A 74 -10.45 -2.63 10.40
N SER A 75 -9.57 -3.27 9.64
CA SER A 75 -9.98 -4.18 8.57
C SER A 75 -9.04 -5.37 8.42
N VAL A 76 -9.58 -6.47 7.91
CA VAL A 76 -8.84 -7.67 7.55
C VAL A 76 -9.21 -8.09 6.13
N TRP A 77 -8.20 -8.48 5.36
CA TRP A 77 -8.33 -8.73 3.94
C TRP A 77 -7.73 -10.07 3.56
N ALA A 78 -8.34 -10.72 2.59
CA ALA A 78 -7.78 -11.86 1.89
C ALA A 78 -7.82 -11.61 0.38
N GLY A 79 -6.74 -11.97 -0.30
CA GLY A 79 -6.57 -11.70 -1.72
C GLY A 79 -5.84 -12.79 -2.47
N TYR A 80 -5.84 -12.66 -3.78
CA TYR A 80 -5.17 -13.53 -4.72
C TYR A 80 -4.16 -12.74 -5.54
N ASN A 81 -2.87 -13.06 -5.37
CA ASN A 81 -1.76 -12.46 -6.08
C ASN A 81 -1.60 -13.04 -7.48
N PHE A 82 -1.32 -12.18 -8.44
CA PHE A 82 -0.96 -12.57 -9.80
C PHE A 82 0.13 -11.65 -10.35
N SER A 83 0.96 -12.22 -11.21
CA SER A 83 2.03 -11.49 -11.90
C SER A 83 2.13 -11.97 -13.35
N VAL A 84 2.39 -11.04 -14.28
CA VAL A 84 2.56 -11.31 -15.71
C VAL A 84 3.52 -10.31 -16.34
N GLY A 85 4.28 -10.78 -17.32
CA GLY A 85 5.19 -10.00 -18.14
C GLY A 85 6.66 -10.18 -17.77
N ASP A 86 7.55 -9.70 -18.67
CA ASP A 86 9.01 -9.80 -18.53
C ASP A 86 9.67 -8.41 -18.49
N LYS A 87 9.58 -7.65 -19.61
CA LYS A 87 10.17 -6.30 -19.73
C LYS A 87 9.29 -5.23 -19.14
N VAL A 88 8.00 -5.43 -19.23
CA VAL A 88 6.97 -4.70 -18.53
C VAL A 88 6.29 -5.72 -17.64
N THR A 89 6.36 -5.54 -16.34
CA THR A 89 5.74 -6.44 -15.37
C THR A 89 4.47 -5.82 -14.84
N PHE A 90 3.42 -6.62 -14.78
CA PHE A 90 2.18 -6.26 -14.11
C PHE A 90 1.96 -7.24 -12.95
N GLU A 91 1.92 -6.71 -11.75
CA GLU A 91 1.67 -7.45 -10.52
C GLU A 91 0.42 -6.90 -9.86
N GLY A 92 -0.34 -7.76 -9.23
CA GLY A 92 -1.56 -7.31 -8.57
C GLY A 92 -2.12 -8.32 -7.59
N ALA A 93 -3.02 -7.82 -6.74
CA ALA A 93 -3.87 -8.62 -5.87
C ALA A 93 -5.34 -8.19 -6.06
N ALA A 94 -6.21 -9.16 -6.27
CA ALA A 94 -7.66 -8.96 -6.14
C ALA A 94 -8.06 -9.43 -4.74
N MET A 95 -8.72 -8.59 -3.97
CA MET A 95 -8.93 -8.81 -2.54
C MET A 95 -10.37 -8.55 -2.11
N ALA A 96 -10.76 -9.15 -1.00
CA ALA A 96 -12.00 -8.86 -0.30
C ALA A 96 -11.69 -8.70 1.20
N GLY A 97 -12.33 -7.74 1.83
CA GLY A 97 -12.11 -7.41 3.23
C GLY A 97 -13.39 -7.25 4.03
N VAL A 98 -13.22 -7.35 5.34
CA VAL A 98 -14.21 -7.02 6.35
C VAL A 98 -13.68 -5.82 7.12
N VAL A 99 -14.49 -4.77 7.19
CA VAL A 99 -14.21 -3.51 7.87
C VAL A 99 -15.07 -3.43 9.12
N PHE A 100 -14.52 -2.98 10.25
CA PHE A 100 -15.21 -2.93 11.54
C PHE A 100 -14.64 -1.85 12.46
N GLY A 101 -15.48 -1.21 13.21
CA GLY A 101 -15.15 -0.08 14.10
C GLY A 101 -16.13 1.07 13.93
N ASP A 102 -15.64 2.28 13.69
CA ASP A 102 -16.51 3.41 13.36
C ASP A 102 -17.18 3.26 11.98
N THR A 103 -16.59 2.46 11.11
CA THR A 103 -17.19 1.99 9.86
C THR A 103 -17.28 0.47 9.88
N ASP A 104 -18.45 -0.08 9.61
CA ASP A 104 -18.69 -1.52 9.49
C ASP A 104 -19.08 -1.87 8.06
N GLY A 105 -18.34 -2.78 7.41
CA GLY A 105 -18.63 -3.07 6.01
C GLY A 105 -17.94 -4.29 5.43
N LEU A 106 -18.33 -4.59 4.19
CA LEU A 106 -17.64 -5.53 3.30
C LEU A 106 -17.03 -4.75 2.16
N ALA A 107 -15.81 -5.09 1.78
CA ALA A 107 -15.13 -4.34 0.74
C ALA A 107 -14.42 -5.26 -0.28
N PRO A 108 -14.77 -5.22 -1.56
CA PRO A 108 -13.88 -5.63 -2.64
C PRO A 108 -12.79 -4.57 -2.84
N GLY A 109 -11.56 -5.03 -3.10
CA GLY A 109 -10.43 -4.15 -3.32
C GLY A 109 -9.42 -4.74 -4.30
N TYR A 110 -8.44 -3.93 -4.66
CA TYR A 110 -7.32 -4.34 -5.52
C TYR A 110 -6.04 -3.61 -5.15
N LYS A 111 -4.91 -4.25 -5.45
CA LYS A 111 -3.60 -3.61 -5.58
C LYS A 111 -3.05 -3.95 -6.97
N ALA A 112 -2.37 -3.02 -7.61
CA ALA A 112 -1.81 -3.18 -8.93
C ALA A 112 -0.52 -2.38 -9.08
N THR A 113 0.51 -3.01 -9.65
CA THR A 113 1.79 -2.39 -9.96
C THR A 113 2.15 -2.68 -11.41
N LEU A 114 2.44 -1.65 -12.17
CA LEU A 114 2.98 -1.75 -13.53
C LEU A 114 4.39 -1.18 -13.52
N SER A 115 5.39 -2.01 -13.78
CA SER A 115 6.80 -1.62 -13.78
C SER A 115 7.41 -1.72 -15.17
N TRP A 116 8.14 -0.67 -15.56
CA TRP A 116 8.90 -0.62 -16.81
C TRP A 116 10.23 0.10 -16.57
N THR A 117 11.32 -0.65 -16.63
CA THR A 117 12.68 -0.14 -16.35
C THR A 117 12.79 0.56 -15.00
N LYS A 118 12.80 1.89 -14.98
CA LYS A 118 12.90 2.74 -13.79
C LYS A 118 11.58 3.45 -13.45
N LEU A 119 10.54 3.21 -14.22
CA LEU A 119 9.21 3.77 -14.00
C LEU A 119 8.29 2.73 -13.38
N THR A 120 7.52 3.14 -12.40
CA THR A 120 6.50 2.30 -11.77
C THR A 120 5.23 3.11 -11.57
N LEU A 121 4.12 2.53 -12.01
CA LEU A 121 2.79 2.97 -11.67
C LEU A 121 2.21 1.98 -10.65
N TYR A 122 1.92 2.46 -9.47
CA TYR A 122 1.19 1.73 -8.43
C TYR A 122 -0.21 2.28 -8.28
N SER A 123 -1.18 1.42 -8.03
CA SER A 123 -2.53 1.82 -7.67
C SER A 123 -3.15 0.78 -6.74
N GLU A 124 -3.86 1.24 -5.74
CA GLU A 124 -4.74 0.44 -4.91
C GLU A 124 -6.09 1.13 -4.79
N GLY A 125 -7.12 0.36 -4.52
CA GLY A 125 -8.45 0.92 -4.33
C GLY A 125 -9.43 -0.11 -3.82
N GLU A 126 -10.50 0.40 -3.24
CA GLU A 126 -11.54 -0.39 -2.62
C GLU A 126 -12.89 0.33 -2.66
N TYR A 127 -13.95 -0.44 -2.55
CA TYR A 127 -15.27 0.08 -2.33
C TYR A 127 -15.82 -0.55 -1.05
N VAL A 128 -16.04 0.26 -0.02
CA VAL A 128 -16.63 -0.19 1.24
C VAL A 128 -18.14 -0.08 1.12
N PHE A 129 -18.82 -1.24 1.20
CA PHE A 129 -20.24 -1.33 1.37
C PHE A 129 -20.57 -1.27 2.84
N ASP A 130 -20.99 -0.12 3.34
CA ASP A 130 -21.40 0.04 4.72
C ASP A 130 -22.63 -0.83 5.02
N THR A 131 -22.57 -1.61 6.10
CA THR A 131 -23.63 -2.55 6.49
C THR A 131 -24.67 -1.94 7.41
N ASN A 132 -24.40 -0.78 8.00
CA ASN A 132 -25.32 -0.06 8.87
C ASN A 132 -26.17 0.93 8.07
N GLU A 133 -25.50 1.79 7.28
CA GLU A 133 -26.15 2.79 6.45
C GLU A 133 -25.54 2.80 5.04
N SER A 134 -26.31 2.39 4.03
CA SER A 134 -25.82 2.33 2.65
C SER A 134 -25.37 3.69 2.08
N SER A 135 -25.85 4.80 2.68
CA SER A 135 -25.40 6.17 2.39
C SER A 135 -23.96 6.41 2.76
N ASP A 136 -23.40 5.65 3.69
CA ASP A 136 -22.03 5.80 4.18
C ASP A 136 -21.03 4.95 3.40
N SER A 137 -21.52 4.17 2.41
CA SER A 137 -20.66 3.46 1.48
C SER A 137 -19.78 4.41 0.68
N PHE A 138 -18.49 4.07 0.50
CA PHE A 138 -17.56 4.94 -0.19
C PHE A 138 -16.59 4.17 -1.09
N PHE A 139 -16.01 4.91 -2.04
CA PHE A 139 -14.91 4.46 -2.87
C PHE A 139 -13.63 5.20 -2.49
N TYR A 140 -12.57 4.45 -2.28
CA TYR A 140 -11.22 4.96 -2.08
C TYR A 140 -10.28 4.48 -3.18
N ALA A 141 -9.34 5.31 -3.59
CA ALA A 141 -8.23 4.91 -4.46
C ALA A 141 -7.00 5.78 -4.20
N TRP A 142 -5.85 5.12 -4.16
CA TRP A 142 -4.52 5.71 -4.12
C TRP A 142 -3.75 5.33 -5.37
N SER A 143 -2.96 6.25 -5.94
CA SER A 143 -2.12 5.95 -7.10
C SER A 143 -0.82 6.72 -7.05
N GLU A 144 0.27 6.09 -7.45
CA GLU A 144 1.61 6.66 -7.52
C GLU A 144 2.21 6.41 -8.90
N LEU A 145 2.83 7.44 -9.48
CA LEU A 145 3.72 7.31 -10.63
C LEU A 145 5.11 7.72 -10.17
N SER A 146 6.04 6.79 -10.09
CA SER A 146 7.38 7.03 -9.58
C SER A 146 8.47 6.69 -10.60
N TRP A 147 9.60 7.38 -10.47
CA TRP A 147 10.84 7.12 -11.17
C TRP A 147 11.97 6.88 -10.17
N ALA A 148 12.67 5.74 -10.32
CA ALA A 148 13.78 5.32 -9.48
C ALA A 148 15.10 5.43 -10.24
N PRO A 149 15.81 6.57 -10.20
CA PRO A 149 17.13 6.72 -10.83
C PRO A 149 18.19 5.79 -10.23
N ALA A 150 18.06 5.46 -8.95
CA ALA A 150 18.89 4.52 -8.21
C ALA A 150 18.03 3.55 -7.40
N GLU A 151 18.57 2.40 -7.01
CA GLU A 151 17.84 1.37 -6.24
C GLU A 151 17.39 1.86 -4.87
N TRP A 152 18.14 2.76 -4.27
CA TRP A 152 17.88 3.32 -2.95
C TRP A 152 17.04 4.60 -2.93
N PHE A 153 16.66 5.14 -4.14
CA PHE A 153 16.00 6.44 -4.24
C PHE A 153 14.92 6.46 -5.31
N ARG A 154 13.76 6.99 -4.99
CA ARG A 154 12.66 7.26 -5.91
C ARG A 154 12.01 8.62 -5.68
N LEU A 155 11.44 9.19 -6.72
CA LEU A 155 10.59 10.38 -6.67
C LEU A 155 9.41 10.22 -7.63
N GLY A 156 8.33 10.93 -7.38
CA GLY A 156 7.16 10.76 -8.23
C GLY A 156 5.98 11.66 -7.86
N LEU A 157 4.87 11.31 -8.47
CA LEU A 157 3.57 11.92 -8.27
C LEU A 157 2.68 10.96 -7.49
N VAL A 158 1.81 11.49 -6.66
CA VAL A 158 0.81 10.73 -5.92
C VAL A 158 -0.56 11.38 -6.09
N GLY A 159 -1.59 10.57 -6.16
CA GLY A 159 -2.97 10.99 -6.15
C GLY A 159 -3.81 10.10 -5.25
N GLN A 160 -4.62 10.72 -4.43
CA GLN A 160 -5.59 10.06 -3.57
C GLN A 160 -6.98 10.55 -3.94
N ARG A 161 -7.94 9.65 -3.97
CA ARG A 161 -9.33 9.96 -4.25
C ARG A 161 -10.23 9.22 -3.27
N THR A 162 -11.04 10.00 -2.56
CA THR A 162 -12.15 9.48 -1.75
C THR A 162 -13.46 10.00 -2.32
N LYS A 163 -14.46 9.15 -2.38
CA LYS A 163 -15.83 9.52 -2.72
C LYS A 163 -16.77 8.75 -1.82
N ALA A 164 -17.19 9.37 -0.74
CA ALA A 164 -18.33 8.91 0.04
C ALA A 164 -19.64 9.15 -0.75
N TYR A 165 -20.66 8.37 -0.44
CA TYR A 165 -21.99 8.51 -1.03
C TYR A 165 -22.56 9.90 -0.68
N GLU A 166 -23.16 10.57 -1.67
CA GLU A 166 -23.77 11.93 -1.53
C GLU A 166 -22.82 13.09 -1.17
N THR A 167 -21.49 12.85 -1.05
CA THR A 167 -20.53 13.95 -0.86
C THR A 167 -19.87 14.35 -2.17
N ASP A 168 -19.24 15.52 -2.18
CA ASP A 168 -18.34 15.92 -3.26
C ASP A 168 -17.12 15.00 -3.29
N ARG A 169 -16.59 14.80 -4.50
CA ARG A 169 -15.37 14.02 -4.70
C ARG A 169 -14.17 14.77 -4.12
N ASP A 170 -13.52 14.19 -3.13
CA ASP A 170 -12.22 14.68 -2.69
C ASP A 170 -11.10 14.05 -3.56
N ILE A 171 -10.28 14.88 -4.17
CA ILE A 171 -9.11 14.47 -4.94
C ILE A 171 -7.93 15.27 -4.43
N GLN A 172 -7.01 14.58 -3.77
CA GLN A 172 -5.73 15.12 -3.36
C GLN A 172 -4.65 14.67 -4.35
N ARG A 173 -3.75 15.59 -4.67
CA ARG A 173 -2.60 15.35 -5.57
C ARG A 173 -1.33 15.82 -4.91
N GLY A 174 -0.23 15.14 -5.17
CA GLY A 174 0.99 15.47 -4.47
C GLY A 174 2.25 14.96 -5.15
N LEU A 175 3.33 15.19 -4.45
CA LEU A 175 4.67 14.72 -4.77
C LEU A 175 5.07 13.64 -3.76
N LEU A 176 5.91 12.73 -4.18
CA LEU A 176 6.54 11.76 -3.30
C LEU A 176 8.05 11.73 -3.47
N VAL A 177 8.72 11.44 -2.37
CA VAL A 177 10.14 11.08 -2.35
C VAL A 177 10.31 9.86 -1.45
N GLY A 178 11.03 8.85 -1.93
CA GLY A 178 11.23 7.59 -1.21
C GLY A 178 12.69 7.18 -1.16
N PHE A 179 13.03 6.50 -0.08
CA PHE A 179 14.35 5.92 0.17
C PHE A 179 14.17 4.45 0.58
N SER A 180 14.88 3.57 -0.09
CA SER A 180 14.82 2.13 0.14
C SER A 180 16.19 1.58 0.51
N GLY A 181 16.22 0.74 1.54
CA GLY A 181 17.42 0.03 1.96
C GLY A 181 17.03 -1.13 2.85
N GLU A 182 17.17 -2.37 2.36
CA GLU A 182 16.73 -3.57 3.09
C GLU A 182 17.15 -3.59 4.56
N PRO A 183 16.24 -3.87 5.48
CA PRO A 183 14.81 -4.22 5.30
C PRO A 183 13.85 -3.02 5.38
N VAL A 184 14.35 -1.78 5.30
CA VAL A 184 13.63 -0.55 5.63
C VAL A 184 13.31 0.26 4.38
N ASP A 185 12.08 0.73 4.28
CA ASP A 185 11.61 1.70 3.30
C ASP A 185 11.05 2.93 3.99
N PHE A 186 11.37 4.11 3.47
CA PHE A 186 10.82 5.38 3.92
C PHE A 186 10.27 6.16 2.75
N THR A 187 9.06 6.69 2.87
CA THR A 187 8.47 7.58 1.87
C THR A 187 7.82 8.78 2.52
N ALA A 188 8.07 9.95 1.97
CA ALA A 188 7.40 11.19 2.31
C ALA A 188 6.50 11.63 1.15
N TYR A 189 5.27 12.00 1.47
CA TYR A 189 4.28 12.52 0.54
C TYR A 189 3.91 13.95 0.93
N TRP A 190 3.76 14.80 -0.05
CA TRP A 190 3.34 16.18 0.11
C TRP A 190 2.14 16.44 -0.78
N PHE A 191 0.94 16.39 -0.20
CA PHE A 191 -0.33 16.59 -0.88
C PHE A 191 -0.72 18.05 -0.95
N ASN A 192 -1.34 18.43 -2.07
CA ASN A 192 -1.87 19.76 -2.35
C ASN A 192 -0.84 20.88 -2.06
N PRO A 193 0.37 20.81 -2.65
CA PRO A 193 1.44 21.77 -2.38
C PRO A 193 1.11 23.20 -2.81
N ASP A 194 0.08 23.38 -3.62
CA ASP A 194 -0.45 24.66 -4.10
C ASP A 194 -1.51 25.27 -3.16
N GLU A 195 -1.93 24.54 -2.13
CA GLU A 195 -2.89 25.01 -1.12
C GLU A 195 -2.20 25.67 0.07
N ARG A 196 -2.98 26.43 0.87
CA ARG A 196 -2.44 27.10 2.07
C ARG A 196 -2.13 26.12 3.20
N SER A 197 -2.74 24.97 3.17
CA SER A 197 -2.68 23.95 4.21
C SER A 197 -2.43 22.57 3.59
N PRO A 198 -1.21 22.30 3.12
CA PRO A 198 -0.87 21.02 2.51
C PRO A 198 -0.83 19.89 3.56
N THR A 199 -1.27 18.70 3.18
CA THR A 199 -1.12 17.50 4.01
C THR A 199 0.24 16.86 3.75
N VAL A 200 0.90 16.43 4.82
CA VAL A 200 2.15 15.65 4.76
C VAL A 200 1.89 14.25 5.31
N VAL A 201 2.35 13.22 4.59
CA VAL A 201 2.31 11.85 5.07
C VAL A 201 3.73 11.28 5.07
N LEU A 202 4.13 10.67 6.17
CA LEU A 202 5.40 9.95 6.29
C LEU A 202 5.11 8.48 6.51
N THR A 203 5.64 7.64 5.63
CA THR A 203 5.48 6.18 5.73
C THR A 203 6.82 5.52 5.99
N LEU A 204 6.87 4.67 7.00
CA LEU A 204 7.95 3.76 7.29
C LEU A 204 7.49 2.33 7.05
N GLY A 205 8.26 1.59 6.25
CA GLY A 205 8.03 0.19 5.93
C GLY A 205 9.16 -0.71 6.41
N LEU A 206 8.81 -1.92 6.80
CA LEU A 206 9.72 -3.02 7.13
C LEU A 206 9.31 -4.26 6.36
N ASN A 207 10.27 -4.91 5.68
CA ASN A 207 10.09 -6.16 4.94
C ASN A 207 10.94 -7.27 5.57
N PHE A 208 10.38 -8.45 5.83
CA PHE A 208 11.06 -9.56 6.53
C PHE A 208 10.45 -10.93 6.27
#